data_311749110c8abffd7bc8eb94f2ea7521
#
_entry.id   311749110c8abffd7bc8eb94f2ea7521
#
_cell.length_a   1.000
_cell.length_b   1.000
_cell.length_c   1.000
_cell.angle_alpha   90.00
_cell.angle_beta   90.00
_cell.angle_gamma   90.00
#
_symmetry.space_group_name_H-M   'P 1'
#
loop_
_entity.id
_entity.type
_entity.pdbx_description
1 polymer ?
#
loop_
_entity_poly.entity_id
_entity_poly.type
_entity_poly.pdbx_seq_one_letter_code
_entity_poly.pdbx_strand_id
1 'polypeptide(L)' 'MTTDSGRGFDGQVGIQFGYACSPVGALGIAEDGRPAQCFMGKDGRARWGYDSNRG' A
#
# COMPACT_ATOMS: atom_id res chain seq x y z
N MET A 1 3.55 9.02 -21.50
CA MET A 1 3.49 8.75 -20.96
C MET A 1 3.04 8.12 -20.27
N THR A 2 2.90 8.23 -19.89
CA THR A 2 2.60 7.88 -19.17
C THR A 2 2.23 6.94 -18.85
N THR A 3 1.96 6.69 -19.06
CA THR A 3 1.89 5.72 -18.84
C THR A 3 2.05 4.99 -17.84
N ASP A 4 2.51 5.14 -17.25
CA ASP A 4 2.83 4.56 -16.14
C ASP A 4 1.86 4.55 -15.16
N SER A 5 0.87 5.13 -15.35
CA SER A 5 -0.12 5.24 -14.37
C SER A 5 -0.70 3.94 -13.99
N GLY A 6 -0.84 3.03 -14.86
CA GLY A 6 -1.49 1.79 -14.53
C GLY A 6 -0.77 0.94 -13.57
N ARG A 7 0.52 1.17 -13.39
CA ARG A 7 1.19 0.29 -12.53
C ARG A 7 1.36 0.84 -11.20
N GLY A 8 0.76 1.92 -10.91
CA GLY A 8 0.90 2.51 -9.62
C GLY A 8 0.29 1.72 -8.50
N PHE A 9 -0.52 0.71 -8.80
CA PHE A 9 -1.14 -0.02 -7.73
C PHE A 9 -0.20 -0.93 -7.03
N ASP A 10 0.65 -1.60 -7.80
CA ASP A 10 1.58 -2.51 -7.19
C ASP A 10 2.92 -1.90 -7.26
N GLY A 11 3.75 -2.18 -6.35
CA GLY A 11 5.10 -1.73 -6.40
C GLY A 11 5.32 -0.31 -5.94
N GLN A 12 4.35 0.29 -5.29
CA GLN A 12 4.59 1.56 -4.64
C GLN A 12 5.68 1.41 -3.59
N VAL A 13 6.57 2.38 -3.51
CA VAL A 13 7.67 2.33 -2.56
C VAL A 13 7.65 3.60 -1.72
N GLY A 14 8.35 3.54 -0.59
CA GLY A 14 8.37 4.68 0.30
C GLY A 14 7.08 4.85 1.07
N ILE A 15 6.34 3.79 1.24
CA ILE A 15 5.05 3.83 1.92
C ILE A 15 5.27 4.00 3.42
N GLN A 16 4.41 4.79 4.05
CA GLN A 16 4.41 4.92 5.50
C GLN A 16 3.15 4.28 6.04
N PHE A 17 3.32 3.39 7.02
CA PHE A 17 2.17 2.72 7.62
C PHE A 17 1.26 3.76 8.28
N GLY A 18 -0.04 3.54 8.14
CA GLY A 18 -1.02 4.43 8.71
C GLY A 18 -1.53 5.49 7.75
N TYR A 19 -0.89 5.65 6.61
CA TYR A 19 -1.33 6.62 5.61
C TYR A 19 -2.47 6.06 4.78
N ALA A 20 -3.28 6.95 4.26
CA ALA A 20 -4.40 6.54 3.41
C ALA A 20 -3.90 5.84 2.17
N CYS A 21 -4.66 4.87 1.71
CA CYS A 21 -4.32 4.12 0.52
C CYS A 21 -5.58 3.73 -0.23
N SER A 22 -5.41 3.30 -1.44
CA SER A 22 -6.49 2.73 -2.24
C SER A 22 -5.90 2.08 -3.47
N PRO A 23 -6.58 1.06 -3.98
CA PRO A 23 -7.74 0.40 -3.39
C PRO A 23 -7.33 -0.55 -2.28
N VAL A 24 -8.29 -1.00 -1.49
CA VAL A 24 -8.01 -2.01 -0.48
C VAL A 24 -7.43 -3.23 -1.19
N GLY A 25 -6.37 -3.77 -0.62
CA GLY A 25 -5.66 -4.89 -1.23
C GLY A 25 -4.45 -4.49 -2.06
N ALA A 26 -4.26 -3.20 -2.30
CA ALA A 26 -3.08 -2.75 -3.04
C ALA A 26 -1.81 -3.14 -2.29
N LEU A 27 -0.77 -3.42 -3.03
CA LEU A 27 0.49 -3.88 -2.46
C LEU A 27 1.57 -2.83 -2.67
N GLY A 28 2.52 -2.78 -1.74
CA GLY A 28 3.61 -1.85 -1.87
C GLY A 28 4.72 -2.19 -0.90
N ILE A 29 5.72 -1.32 -0.85
CA ILE A 29 6.88 -1.51 0.03
C ILE A 29 7.01 -0.28 0.90
N ALA A 30 7.10 -0.49 2.20
CA ALA A 30 7.28 0.60 3.14
C ALA A 30 8.66 1.23 2.97
N GLU A 31 8.83 2.43 3.50
CA GLU A 31 10.08 3.14 3.31
C GLU A 31 11.25 2.41 3.95
N ASP A 32 10.99 1.53 4.92
CA ASP A 32 12.05 0.76 5.55
C ASP A 32 12.23 -0.60 4.88
N GLY A 33 11.58 -0.85 3.77
CA GLY A 33 11.75 -2.09 3.03
C GLY A 33 10.76 -3.18 3.37
N ARG A 34 9.86 -2.95 4.31
CA ARG A 34 8.91 -3.98 4.70
C ARG A 34 7.75 -4.04 3.71
N PRO A 35 7.16 -5.22 3.52
CA PRO A 35 6.00 -5.31 2.65
C PRO A 35 4.80 -4.61 3.27
N ALA A 36 4.05 -3.91 2.43
CA ALA A 36 2.88 -3.17 2.88
C ALA A 36 1.67 -3.56 2.04
N GLN A 37 0.50 -3.45 2.64
CA GLN A 37 -0.74 -3.73 1.94
C GLN A 37 -1.79 -2.74 2.44
N CYS A 38 -2.73 -2.42 1.57
CA CYS A 38 -3.80 -1.50 1.90
C CYS A 38 -4.92 -2.27 2.58
N PHE A 39 -5.21 -1.93 3.84
CA PHE A 39 -6.26 -2.57 4.61
C PHE A 39 -7.36 -1.60 4.93
N MET A 40 -8.58 -2.10 5.03
CA MET A 40 -9.71 -1.29 5.44
C MET A 40 -9.67 -1.12 6.96
N GLY A 41 -9.72 0.11 7.41
CA GLY A 41 -9.74 0.39 8.82
C GLY A 41 -11.14 0.29 9.41
N LYS A 42 -11.22 0.30 10.73
CA LYS A 42 -12.50 0.18 11.41
C LYS A 42 -13.39 1.39 11.17
N ASP A 43 -12.78 2.52 10.86
CA ASP A 43 -13.53 3.74 10.61
C ASP A 43 -13.97 3.87 9.17
N GLY A 44 -13.77 2.83 8.37
CA GLY A 44 -14.17 2.86 6.98
C GLY A 44 -13.15 3.49 6.07
N ARG A 45 -11.96 3.77 6.56
CA ARG A 45 -10.90 4.35 5.74
C ARG A 45 -9.78 3.36 5.57
N ALA A 46 -9.30 3.25 4.33
CA ALA A 46 -8.21 2.33 4.03
C ALA A 46 -6.88 2.98 4.37
N ARG A 47 -6.00 2.22 5.00
CA ARG A 47 -4.68 2.69 5.37
C ARG A 47 -3.66 1.59 5.15
N TRP A 48 -2.42 2.00 4.93
CA TRP A 48 -1.34 1.06 4.74
C TRP A 48 -1.01 0.35 6.04
N GLY A 49 -0.83 -0.96 5.94
CA GLY A 49 -0.43 -1.77 7.08
C GLY A 49 0.60 -2.80 6.68
N TYR A 50 1.18 -3.45 7.66
CA TYR A 50 2.19 -4.46 7.40
C TYR A 50 1.54 -5.70 6.78
N ASP A 51 2.15 -6.20 5.73
CA ASP A 51 1.63 -7.36 5.03
C ASP A 51 2.33 -8.60 5.57
N SER A 52 1.75 -9.19 6.59
CA SER A 52 2.36 -10.34 7.23
C SER A 52 2.35 -11.57 6.34
N ASN A 53 1.53 -11.59 5.31
CA ASN A 53 1.53 -12.71 4.39
C ASN A 53 2.75 -12.73 3.49
N ARG A 54 3.36 -11.57 3.25
CA ARG A 54 4.55 -11.49 2.43
C ARG A 54 5.82 -11.36 3.26
N GLY A 55 5.64 -10.98 4.49
CA GLY A 55 6.76 -10.82 5.39
C GLY A 55 6.95 -12.05 6.22
#